data_d190ba9ba528d2b5263803fcb38158e6
#
_entry.id   d190ba9ba528d2b5263803fcb38158e6
#
_cell.length_a   1.000
_cell.length_b   1.000
_cell.length_c   1.000
_cell.angle_alpha   90.00
_cell.angle_beta   90.00
_cell.angle_gamma   90.00
#
_symmetry.space_group_name_H-M   'P 1'
#
loop_
_entity.id
_entity.type
_entity.pdbx_description
1 polymer ?
#
loop_
_entity_poly.entity_id
_entity_poly.type
_entity_poly.pdbx_seq_one_letter_code
_entity_poly.pdbx_strand_id
1 'polypeptide(L)'
;YSLPKSVVPDDKRGNAKATAGVTTETPQGQTAKAAQNASATQHVQTLSGEDKERVEALHGKFDRTTGAEKAVLAGQLSDLFTTLSRYDSAAYYAEQAALLEPGPERWLKAGDRYYQAFTFAIDEAKGAQLGEKTRVFYQKVLDQNPDVLSAKTNLAMTYMATATPMKGIALLREVLEQDPDNEPALFNLGLLSMRSNQYAKAAERFERILRSHPNNARAQFYLGISYAELGRKDEARKWLQSVKKLETDPTVQAGVDEYLKKLE
;
A
#
# COMPACT_ATOMS: atom_id res chain seq x y z
N TYR A 1 9.19 4.17 -6.70
CA TYR A 1 9.02 3.53 -5.37
C TYR A 1 8.96 4.63 -4.32
N SER A 2 7.76 5.17 -4.04
CA SER A 2 7.61 6.15 -2.96
C SER A 2 7.51 5.44 -1.61
N LEU A 3 8.31 5.90 -0.65
CA LEU A 3 8.15 5.53 0.76
C LEU A 3 6.75 5.98 1.23
N PRO A 4 5.98 5.18 1.97
CA PRO A 4 4.68 5.60 2.46
C PRO A 4 4.83 6.79 3.41
N LYS A 5 4.12 7.89 3.13
CA LYS A 5 4.13 9.16 3.88
C LYS A 5 3.64 9.08 5.35
N SER A 6 3.42 7.89 5.89
CA SER A 6 2.72 7.68 7.16
C SER A 6 3.59 7.23 8.35
N VAL A 7 4.90 7.48 8.33
CA VAL A 7 5.79 7.14 9.45
C VAL A 7 6.50 8.41 9.98
N VAL A 8 5.75 9.49 10.17
CA VAL A 8 6.19 10.62 11.01
C VAL A 8 5.36 10.59 12.28
N PRO A 9 5.95 10.48 13.47
CA PRO A 9 5.21 10.59 14.72
C PRO A 9 4.66 12.00 14.84
N ASP A 10 3.34 12.14 15.02
CA ASP A 10 2.67 13.40 15.30
C ASP A 10 2.86 13.73 16.78
N ASP A 11 3.97 14.41 17.07
CA ASP A 11 4.37 14.80 18.42
C ASP A 11 3.79 16.17 18.76
N LYS A 12 2.44 16.25 18.97
CA LYS A 12 1.80 17.35 19.68
C LYS A 12 0.44 16.96 20.26
N ARG A 13 0.45 16.30 21.43
CA ARG A 13 -0.66 16.42 22.38
C ARG A 13 -0.22 17.19 23.61
N GLY A 14 -0.17 18.50 23.48
CA GLY A 14 -0.07 19.43 24.60
C GLY A 14 -1.46 19.83 25.05
N ASN A 15 -1.75 19.58 26.32
CA ASN A 15 -2.90 19.99 27.07
C ASN A 15 -3.10 21.53 27.03
N ALA A 16 -4.27 22.03 26.67
CA ALA A 16 -4.67 23.40 26.98
C ALA A 16 -6.15 23.46 27.36
N LYS A 17 -6.35 23.89 28.58
CA LYS A 17 -7.63 24.25 29.20
C LYS A 17 -8.30 25.44 28.47
N ALA A 18 -9.63 25.40 28.46
CA ALA A 18 -10.52 26.41 27.97
C ALA A 18 -10.39 27.74 28.74
N THR A 19 -10.42 28.86 28.01
CA THR A 19 -11.04 30.12 28.45
C THR A 19 -11.66 30.81 27.23
N ALA A 20 -12.83 31.40 27.49
CA ALA A 20 -13.72 32.01 26.54
C ALA A 20 -13.29 33.41 26.08
N GLY A 21 -13.71 33.78 24.88
CA GLY A 21 -14.18 35.13 24.58
C GLY A 21 -13.38 35.93 23.55
N VAL A 22 -14.17 36.43 22.62
CA VAL A 22 -14.04 37.63 21.77
C VAL A 22 -13.76 37.39 20.27
N THR A 23 -14.80 37.70 19.54
CA THR A 23 -14.93 37.87 18.09
C THR A 23 -13.99 38.93 17.50
N THR A 24 -13.30 38.61 16.40
CA THR A 24 -13.05 39.57 15.30
C THR A 24 -12.90 38.79 13.99
N GLU A 25 -13.76 39.12 13.03
CA GLU A 25 -13.72 38.63 11.65
C GLU A 25 -12.48 39.17 10.94
N THR A 26 -11.77 38.31 10.22
CA THR A 26 -10.90 38.68 9.10
C THR A 26 -10.94 37.59 8.01
N PRO A 27 -10.91 37.94 6.71
CA PRO A 27 -11.30 37.09 5.60
C PRO A 27 -10.13 36.23 5.11
N GLN A 28 -10.08 34.96 5.52
CA GLN A 28 -9.10 33.96 5.03
C GLN A 28 -9.74 32.64 4.53
N GLY A 29 -11.00 32.68 4.11
CA GLY A 29 -11.78 31.49 3.72
C GLY A 29 -11.68 31.05 2.26
N GLN A 30 -10.97 31.76 1.36
CA GLN A 30 -11.03 31.45 -0.07
C GLN A 30 -9.75 30.80 -0.65
N THR A 31 -8.61 30.88 0.01
CA THR A 31 -7.34 30.29 -0.52
C THR A 31 -7.15 28.81 -0.18
N ALA A 32 -7.75 28.33 0.91
CA ALA A 32 -7.61 26.92 1.32
C ALA A 32 -8.41 25.94 0.43
N LYS A 33 -9.58 26.35 -0.08
CA LYS A 33 -10.37 25.50 -1.01
C LYS A 33 -9.76 25.39 -2.40
N ALA A 34 -9.03 26.39 -2.88
CA ALA A 34 -8.35 26.33 -4.17
C ALA A 34 -7.11 25.40 -4.14
N ALA A 35 -6.39 25.35 -3.00
CA ALA A 35 -5.23 24.47 -2.84
C ALA A 35 -5.62 22.98 -2.69
N GLN A 36 -6.76 22.68 -2.05
CA GLN A 36 -7.27 21.30 -1.94
C GLN A 36 -7.78 20.75 -3.27
N ASN A 37 -8.37 21.58 -4.14
CA ASN A 37 -8.80 21.16 -5.47
C ASN A 37 -7.65 20.99 -6.47
N ALA A 38 -6.53 21.70 -6.30
CA ALA A 38 -5.35 21.55 -7.16
C ALA A 38 -4.56 20.25 -6.88
N SER A 39 -4.61 19.72 -5.65
CA SER A 39 -3.91 18.49 -5.28
C SER A 39 -4.67 17.20 -5.69
N ALA A 40 -6.00 17.26 -5.82
CA ALA A 40 -6.83 16.12 -6.20
C ALA A 40 -6.81 15.83 -7.74
N THR A 41 -6.32 16.77 -8.55
CA THR A 41 -6.30 16.67 -10.02
C THR A 41 -4.96 16.17 -10.59
N GLN A 42 -3.93 15.94 -9.78
CA GLN A 42 -2.58 15.64 -10.27
C GLN A 42 -2.33 14.17 -10.68
N HIS A 43 -3.28 13.26 -10.56
CA HIS A 43 -3.09 11.84 -10.96
C HIS A 43 -4.02 11.33 -12.06
N VAL A 44 -4.83 12.17 -12.67
CA VAL A 44 -5.54 11.81 -13.90
C VAL A 44 -4.71 12.28 -15.10
N GLN A 45 -3.57 11.63 -15.37
CA GLN A 45 -2.95 11.80 -16.69
C GLN A 45 -3.98 11.46 -17.74
N THR A 46 -4.25 12.42 -18.65
CA THR A 46 -5.06 12.17 -19.83
C THR A 46 -4.39 11.08 -20.65
N LEU A 47 -5.14 10.05 -21.02
CA LEU A 47 -4.62 9.00 -21.89
C LEU A 47 -4.06 9.62 -23.19
N SER A 48 -2.94 9.09 -23.67
CA SER A 48 -2.46 9.45 -25.01
C SER A 48 -3.51 9.10 -26.08
N GLY A 49 -3.44 9.70 -27.25
CA GLY A 49 -4.35 9.37 -28.34
C GLY A 49 -4.32 7.87 -28.66
N GLU A 50 -3.14 7.29 -28.74
CA GLU A 50 -2.93 5.87 -29.00
C GLU A 50 -3.52 4.97 -27.90
N ASP A 51 -3.30 5.30 -26.64
CA ASP A 51 -3.86 4.52 -25.53
C ASP A 51 -5.39 4.59 -25.50
N LYS A 52 -5.96 5.75 -25.83
CA LYS A 52 -7.40 5.94 -25.94
C LYS A 52 -7.98 5.06 -27.05
N GLU A 53 -7.37 5.05 -28.24
CA GLU A 53 -7.79 4.20 -29.35
C GLU A 53 -7.70 2.70 -28.98
N ARG A 54 -6.64 2.29 -28.30
CA ARG A 54 -6.49 0.90 -27.81
C ARG A 54 -7.58 0.50 -26.83
N VAL A 55 -7.90 1.39 -25.88
CA VAL A 55 -8.98 1.17 -24.91
C VAL A 55 -10.33 1.08 -25.64
N GLU A 56 -10.65 2.03 -26.53
CA GLU A 56 -11.90 2.07 -27.26
C GLU A 56 -12.08 0.82 -28.17
N ALA A 57 -11.03 0.41 -28.86
CA ALA A 57 -11.04 -0.78 -29.71
C ALA A 57 -11.31 -2.06 -28.91
N LEU A 58 -10.65 -2.22 -27.76
CA LEU A 58 -10.83 -3.39 -26.91
C LEU A 58 -12.18 -3.39 -26.21
N HIS A 59 -12.62 -2.23 -25.73
CA HIS A 59 -13.94 -2.02 -25.13
C HIS A 59 -15.07 -2.31 -26.12
N GLY A 60 -14.95 -1.84 -27.37
CA GLY A 60 -15.93 -2.12 -28.40
C GLY A 60 -16.01 -3.61 -28.78
N LYS A 61 -14.93 -4.39 -28.64
CA LYS A 61 -14.97 -5.85 -28.76
C LYS A 61 -15.69 -6.47 -27.55
N PHE A 62 -15.33 -6.04 -26.34
CA PHE A 62 -15.94 -6.52 -25.09
C PHE A 62 -17.47 -6.33 -25.10
N ASP A 63 -17.96 -5.18 -25.55
CA ASP A 63 -19.40 -4.88 -25.57
C ASP A 63 -20.18 -5.79 -26.51
N ARG A 64 -19.58 -6.18 -27.65
CA ARG A 64 -20.22 -7.01 -28.69
C ARG A 64 -20.06 -8.50 -28.48
N THR A 65 -19.25 -8.92 -27.51
CA THR A 65 -18.94 -10.32 -27.22
C THR A 65 -19.71 -10.83 -26.02
N THR A 66 -19.96 -12.13 -25.96
CA THR A 66 -20.65 -12.82 -24.85
C THR A 66 -19.88 -14.09 -24.42
N GLY A 67 -20.27 -14.67 -23.28
CA GLY A 67 -19.72 -15.94 -22.81
C GLY A 67 -18.23 -15.87 -22.41
N ALA A 68 -17.51 -16.96 -22.57
CA ALA A 68 -16.12 -17.10 -22.14
C ALA A 68 -15.17 -16.12 -22.84
N GLU A 69 -15.40 -15.83 -24.12
CA GLU A 69 -14.60 -14.85 -24.86
C GLU A 69 -14.73 -13.44 -24.25
N LYS A 70 -15.92 -13.06 -23.75
CA LYS A 70 -16.12 -11.81 -23.02
C LYS A 70 -15.30 -11.77 -21.73
N ALA A 71 -15.15 -12.90 -21.02
CA ALA A 71 -14.32 -12.98 -19.84
C ALA A 71 -12.83 -12.77 -20.15
N VAL A 72 -12.37 -13.29 -21.29
CA VAL A 72 -10.99 -13.08 -21.78
C VAL A 72 -10.77 -11.59 -22.10
N LEU A 73 -11.70 -10.95 -22.82
CA LEU A 73 -11.62 -9.52 -23.16
C LEU A 73 -11.65 -8.63 -21.90
N ALA A 74 -12.46 -8.99 -20.90
CA ALA A 74 -12.43 -8.31 -19.60
C ALA A 74 -11.04 -8.43 -18.93
N GLY A 75 -10.44 -9.60 -18.98
CA GLY A 75 -9.06 -9.80 -18.48
C GLY A 75 -8.03 -8.92 -19.20
N GLN A 76 -8.15 -8.81 -20.53
CA GLN A 76 -7.28 -7.94 -21.34
C GLN A 76 -7.47 -6.45 -21.03
N LEU A 77 -8.73 -5.99 -20.85
CA LEU A 77 -9.03 -4.63 -20.41
C LEU A 77 -8.43 -4.34 -19.02
N SER A 78 -8.54 -5.28 -18.09
CA SER A 78 -7.93 -5.17 -16.77
C SER A 78 -6.41 -4.98 -16.86
N ASP A 79 -5.73 -5.75 -17.70
CA ASP A 79 -4.29 -5.65 -17.88
C ASP A 79 -3.90 -4.32 -18.56
N LEU A 80 -4.63 -3.92 -19.60
CA LEU A 80 -4.41 -2.63 -20.26
C LEU A 80 -4.59 -1.46 -19.29
N PHE A 81 -5.67 -1.42 -18.52
CA PHE A 81 -5.88 -0.37 -17.52
C PHE A 81 -4.82 -0.38 -16.40
N THR A 82 -4.25 -1.55 -16.08
CA THR A 82 -3.13 -1.65 -15.14
C THR A 82 -1.89 -0.97 -15.70
N THR A 83 -1.53 -1.21 -16.97
CA THR A 83 -0.37 -0.55 -17.62
C THR A 83 -0.54 0.96 -17.70
N LEU A 84 -1.79 1.42 -17.82
CA LEU A 84 -2.16 2.84 -17.84
C LEU A 84 -2.29 3.47 -16.44
N SER A 85 -1.96 2.72 -15.37
CA SER A 85 -2.13 3.14 -13.98
C SER A 85 -3.57 3.54 -13.60
N ARG A 86 -4.57 3.00 -14.33
CA ARG A 86 -6.01 3.19 -14.07
C ARG A 86 -6.54 2.04 -13.21
N TYR A 87 -6.08 1.99 -11.96
CA TYR A 87 -6.28 0.83 -11.08
C TYR A 87 -7.74 0.52 -10.77
N ASP A 88 -8.61 1.54 -10.68
CA ASP A 88 -10.05 1.34 -10.48
C ASP A 88 -10.70 0.61 -11.66
N SER A 89 -10.38 1.06 -12.89
CA SER A 89 -10.87 0.42 -14.11
C SER A 89 -10.30 -0.99 -14.25
N ALA A 90 -9.02 -1.17 -13.92
CA ALA A 90 -8.37 -2.47 -13.91
C ALA A 90 -9.08 -3.45 -12.97
N ALA A 91 -9.40 -3.01 -11.74
CA ALA A 91 -10.12 -3.82 -10.76
C ALA A 91 -11.54 -4.16 -11.22
N TYR A 92 -12.26 -3.18 -11.77
CA TYR A 92 -13.59 -3.40 -12.33
C TYR A 92 -13.60 -4.48 -13.41
N TYR A 93 -12.70 -4.41 -14.39
CA TYR A 93 -12.67 -5.40 -15.48
C TYR A 93 -12.14 -6.77 -15.01
N ALA A 94 -11.26 -6.83 -14.02
CA ALA A 94 -10.89 -8.10 -13.39
C ALA A 94 -12.09 -8.75 -12.68
N GLU A 95 -12.93 -7.96 -11.99
CA GLU A 95 -14.19 -8.44 -11.42
C GLU A 95 -15.14 -8.94 -12.50
N GLN A 96 -15.31 -8.20 -13.62
CA GLN A 96 -16.15 -8.66 -14.73
C GLN A 96 -15.68 -10.01 -15.28
N ALA A 97 -14.37 -10.20 -15.46
CA ALA A 97 -13.81 -11.49 -15.87
C ALA A 97 -14.12 -12.61 -14.87
N ALA A 98 -14.01 -12.32 -13.56
CA ALA A 98 -14.26 -13.27 -12.48
C ALA A 98 -15.76 -13.61 -12.29
N LEU A 99 -16.65 -12.71 -12.70
CA LEU A 99 -18.11 -12.94 -12.68
C LEU A 99 -18.57 -13.75 -13.91
N LEU A 100 -17.99 -13.47 -15.08
CA LEU A 100 -18.33 -14.17 -16.33
C LEU A 100 -17.82 -15.60 -16.35
N GLU A 101 -16.66 -15.83 -15.78
CA GLU A 101 -16.03 -17.16 -15.70
C GLU A 101 -15.37 -17.32 -14.32
N PRO A 102 -16.13 -17.77 -13.31
CA PRO A 102 -15.63 -17.92 -11.94
C PRO A 102 -14.54 -19.00 -11.84
N GLY A 103 -13.49 -18.70 -11.06
CA GLY A 103 -12.41 -19.64 -10.80
C GLY A 103 -11.30 -19.03 -9.95
N PRO A 104 -10.45 -19.87 -9.31
CA PRO A 104 -9.42 -19.41 -8.37
C PRO A 104 -8.46 -18.37 -8.97
N GLU A 105 -8.01 -18.58 -10.20
CA GLU A 105 -7.10 -17.66 -10.89
C GLU A 105 -7.74 -16.28 -11.13
N ARG A 106 -9.02 -16.27 -11.57
CA ARG A 106 -9.74 -15.03 -11.82
C ARG A 106 -10.08 -14.31 -10.53
N TRP A 107 -10.43 -15.04 -9.46
CA TRP A 107 -10.64 -14.44 -8.14
C TRP A 107 -9.35 -13.85 -7.57
N LEU A 108 -8.23 -14.57 -7.72
CA LEU A 108 -6.92 -14.06 -7.32
C LEU A 108 -6.58 -12.77 -8.07
N LYS A 109 -6.72 -12.77 -9.40
CA LYS A 109 -6.47 -11.60 -10.23
C LYS A 109 -7.39 -10.42 -9.84
N ALA A 110 -8.67 -10.67 -9.61
CA ALA A 110 -9.59 -9.62 -9.15
C ALA A 110 -9.18 -9.08 -7.76
N GLY A 111 -8.83 -9.95 -6.82
CA GLY A 111 -8.30 -9.59 -5.51
C GLY A 111 -7.05 -8.72 -5.62
N ASP A 112 -6.08 -9.10 -6.47
CA ASP A 112 -4.83 -8.37 -6.69
C ASP A 112 -5.09 -6.98 -7.30
N ARG A 113 -6.01 -6.86 -8.25
CA ARG A 113 -6.37 -5.58 -8.87
C ARG A 113 -7.09 -4.65 -7.88
N TYR A 114 -8.03 -5.20 -7.09
CA TYR A 114 -8.68 -4.43 -6.03
C TYR A 114 -7.71 -4.04 -4.92
N TYR A 115 -6.78 -4.92 -4.55
CA TYR A 115 -5.72 -4.58 -3.59
C TYR A 115 -4.82 -3.48 -4.11
N GLN A 116 -4.44 -3.54 -5.39
CA GLN A 116 -3.67 -2.48 -6.03
C GLN A 116 -4.44 -1.14 -6.00
N ALA A 117 -5.70 -1.13 -6.42
CA ALA A 117 -6.55 0.07 -6.35
C ALA A 117 -6.69 0.60 -4.90
N PHE A 118 -6.85 -0.29 -3.92
CA PHE A 118 -6.89 0.04 -2.49
C PHE A 118 -5.62 0.74 -2.01
N THR A 119 -4.43 0.26 -2.41
CA THR A 119 -3.15 0.86 -2.00
C THR A 119 -2.90 2.25 -2.57
N PHE A 120 -3.53 2.59 -3.69
CA PHE A 120 -3.45 3.91 -4.34
C PHE A 120 -4.65 4.81 -4.06
N ALA A 121 -5.64 4.35 -3.29
CA ALA A 121 -6.80 5.16 -2.94
C ALA A 121 -6.41 6.34 -2.04
N ILE A 122 -6.80 7.56 -2.44
CA ILE A 122 -6.57 8.79 -1.67
C ILE A 122 -7.77 9.08 -0.77
N ASP A 123 -8.96 8.78 -1.28
CA ASP A 123 -10.22 8.95 -0.55
C ASP A 123 -10.48 7.76 0.38
N GLU A 124 -10.75 8.05 1.66
CA GLU A 124 -10.92 7.02 2.69
C GLU A 124 -12.16 6.14 2.44
N ALA A 125 -13.28 6.73 2.03
CA ALA A 125 -14.52 5.99 1.77
C ALA A 125 -14.33 5.05 0.56
N LYS A 126 -13.67 5.54 -0.48
CA LYS A 126 -13.29 4.72 -1.64
C LYS A 126 -12.31 3.61 -1.24
N GLY A 127 -11.31 3.93 -0.44
CA GLY A 127 -10.36 2.96 0.11
C GLY A 127 -11.08 1.84 0.88
N ALA A 128 -12.07 2.19 1.71
CA ALA A 128 -12.86 1.22 2.44
C ALA A 128 -13.65 0.27 1.51
N GLN A 129 -14.27 0.81 0.44
CA GLN A 129 -14.99 0.00 -0.57
C GLN A 129 -14.05 -0.93 -1.34
N LEU A 130 -12.90 -0.42 -1.78
CA LEU A 130 -11.90 -1.22 -2.49
C LEU A 130 -11.32 -2.33 -1.60
N GLY A 131 -11.05 -2.01 -0.33
CA GLY A 131 -10.61 -2.99 0.66
C GLY A 131 -11.64 -4.08 0.91
N GLU A 132 -12.95 -3.73 0.93
CA GLU A 132 -14.03 -4.73 1.06
C GLU A 132 -14.06 -5.68 -0.15
N LYS A 133 -13.99 -5.13 -1.36
CA LYS A 133 -13.92 -5.94 -2.59
C LYS A 133 -12.68 -6.85 -2.60
N THR A 134 -11.54 -6.33 -2.16
CA THR A 134 -10.30 -7.11 -2.00
C THR A 134 -10.53 -8.30 -1.07
N ARG A 135 -11.14 -8.08 0.11
CA ARG A 135 -11.43 -9.15 1.07
C ARG A 135 -12.35 -10.22 0.50
N VAL A 136 -13.40 -9.81 -0.20
CA VAL A 136 -14.35 -10.77 -0.83
C VAL A 136 -13.62 -11.70 -1.80
N PHE A 137 -12.77 -11.17 -2.68
CA PHE A 137 -12.09 -11.99 -3.68
C PHE A 137 -10.99 -12.87 -3.08
N TYR A 138 -10.16 -12.34 -2.18
CA TYR A 138 -9.15 -13.17 -1.52
C TYR A 138 -9.75 -14.23 -0.62
N GLN A 139 -10.89 -13.95 0.04
CA GLN A 139 -11.58 -14.99 0.82
C GLN A 139 -12.04 -16.14 -0.08
N LYS A 140 -12.62 -15.87 -1.27
CA LYS A 140 -12.96 -16.94 -2.24
C LYS A 140 -11.76 -17.78 -2.65
N VAL A 141 -10.59 -17.16 -2.83
CA VAL A 141 -9.34 -17.86 -3.14
C VAL A 141 -8.94 -18.76 -1.97
N LEU A 142 -8.93 -18.22 -0.75
CA LEU A 142 -8.48 -18.92 0.44
C LEU A 142 -9.45 -20.02 0.89
N ASP A 143 -10.74 -19.88 0.58
CA ASP A 143 -11.73 -20.95 0.80
C ASP A 143 -11.47 -22.18 -0.09
N GLN A 144 -10.86 -22.00 -1.27
CA GLN A 144 -10.45 -23.09 -2.17
C GLN A 144 -9.03 -23.59 -1.88
N ASN A 145 -8.12 -22.68 -1.59
CA ASN A 145 -6.72 -22.98 -1.29
C ASN A 145 -6.20 -22.04 -0.20
N PRO A 146 -6.17 -22.48 1.07
CA PRO A 146 -5.69 -21.69 2.19
C PRO A 146 -4.16 -21.43 2.17
N ASP A 147 -3.41 -22.10 1.27
CA ASP A 147 -1.96 -21.97 1.18
C ASP A 147 -1.49 -20.89 0.20
N VAL A 148 -2.42 -20.10 -0.36
CA VAL A 148 -2.06 -18.94 -1.20
C VAL A 148 -1.60 -17.79 -0.28
N LEU A 149 -0.32 -17.85 0.14
CA LEU A 149 0.25 -16.91 1.12
C LEU A 149 0.22 -15.46 0.68
N SER A 150 0.33 -15.18 -0.62
CA SER A 150 0.20 -13.82 -1.17
C SER A 150 -1.21 -13.26 -0.93
N ALA A 151 -2.25 -14.04 -1.20
CA ALA A 151 -3.64 -13.64 -0.95
C ALA A 151 -3.87 -13.41 0.56
N LYS A 152 -3.34 -14.30 1.42
CA LYS A 152 -3.44 -14.19 2.87
C LYS A 152 -2.74 -12.92 3.39
N THR A 153 -1.54 -12.62 2.89
CA THR A 153 -0.79 -11.42 3.26
C THR A 153 -1.50 -10.13 2.83
N ASN A 154 -1.97 -10.07 1.58
CA ASN A 154 -2.67 -8.91 1.06
C ASN A 154 -4.04 -8.70 1.74
N LEU A 155 -4.76 -9.81 2.01
CA LEU A 155 -5.98 -9.79 2.81
C LEU A 155 -5.72 -9.18 4.20
N ALA A 156 -4.64 -9.61 4.86
CA ALA A 156 -4.24 -9.08 6.16
C ALA A 156 -4.08 -7.56 6.14
N MET A 157 -3.46 -7.02 5.10
CA MET A 157 -3.23 -5.58 4.97
C MET A 157 -4.54 -4.79 4.85
N THR A 158 -5.57 -5.35 4.22
CA THR A 158 -6.87 -4.66 4.15
C THR A 158 -7.56 -4.56 5.52
N TYR A 159 -7.32 -5.53 6.43
CA TYR A 159 -7.84 -5.47 7.80
C TYR A 159 -7.16 -4.41 8.66
N MET A 160 -5.91 -4.02 8.35
CA MET A 160 -5.18 -2.97 9.08
C MET A 160 -5.87 -1.60 9.03
N ALA A 161 -6.65 -1.34 7.98
CA ALA A 161 -7.42 -0.11 7.79
C ALA A 161 -8.87 -0.20 8.33
N THR A 162 -9.20 -1.26 9.08
CA THR A 162 -10.56 -1.46 9.62
C THR A 162 -10.59 -1.39 11.14
N ALA A 163 -11.79 -1.49 11.73
CA ALA A 163 -11.97 -1.62 13.17
C ALA A 163 -11.43 -2.95 13.76
N THR A 164 -10.97 -3.88 12.92
CA THR A 164 -10.51 -5.20 13.36
C THR A 164 -9.08 -5.52 12.90
N PRO A 165 -8.08 -4.66 13.21
CA PRO A 165 -6.70 -4.84 12.74
C PRO A 165 -6.05 -6.12 13.26
N MET A 166 -6.52 -6.64 14.40
CA MET A 166 -6.03 -7.91 14.96
C MET A 166 -6.25 -9.12 14.04
N LYS A 167 -7.30 -9.11 13.18
CA LYS A 167 -7.49 -10.16 12.17
C LYS A 167 -6.33 -10.18 11.17
N GLY A 168 -5.88 -9.00 10.72
CA GLY A 168 -4.73 -8.91 9.82
C GLY A 168 -3.44 -9.41 10.48
N ILE A 169 -3.20 -9.04 11.75
CA ILE A 169 -2.02 -9.55 12.50
C ILE A 169 -2.05 -11.07 12.62
N ALA A 170 -3.23 -11.66 12.88
CA ALA A 170 -3.38 -13.11 12.95
C ALA A 170 -3.02 -13.78 11.61
N LEU A 171 -3.57 -13.28 10.50
CA LEU A 171 -3.26 -13.78 9.16
C LEU A 171 -1.77 -13.70 8.82
N LEU A 172 -1.09 -12.58 9.14
CA LEU A 172 0.36 -12.46 8.93
C LEU A 172 1.17 -13.44 9.78
N ARG A 173 0.72 -13.77 10.99
CA ARG A 173 1.35 -14.80 11.83
C ARG A 173 1.17 -16.20 11.23
N GLU A 174 -0.04 -16.53 10.77
CA GLU A 174 -0.30 -17.78 10.07
C GLU A 174 0.58 -17.94 8.81
N VAL A 175 0.83 -16.85 8.07
CA VAL A 175 1.79 -16.87 6.95
C VAL A 175 3.18 -17.23 7.44
N LEU A 176 3.65 -16.65 8.56
CA LEU A 176 4.98 -16.95 9.11
C LEU A 176 5.09 -18.33 9.79
N GLU A 177 3.97 -18.96 10.14
CA GLU A 177 3.95 -20.37 10.59
C GLU A 177 4.21 -21.33 9.43
N GLN A 178 3.72 -21.00 8.22
CA GLN A 178 3.91 -21.78 7.00
C GLN A 178 5.22 -21.47 6.29
N ASP A 179 5.55 -20.21 6.17
CA ASP A 179 6.79 -19.70 5.57
C ASP A 179 7.42 -18.67 6.52
N PRO A 180 8.28 -19.15 7.44
CA PRO A 180 8.91 -18.29 8.44
C PRO A 180 9.75 -17.14 7.87
N ASP A 181 10.26 -17.23 6.66
CA ASP A 181 11.07 -16.20 6.01
C ASP A 181 10.30 -15.38 4.97
N ASN A 182 8.96 -15.47 4.99
CA ASN A 182 8.11 -14.69 4.10
C ASN A 182 8.35 -13.19 4.24
N GLU A 183 9.06 -12.61 3.28
CA GLU A 183 9.47 -11.21 3.30
C GLU A 183 8.28 -10.24 3.46
N PRO A 184 7.19 -10.34 2.68
CA PRO A 184 6.04 -9.46 2.84
C PRO A 184 5.42 -9.52 4.25
N ALA A 185 5.29 -10.72 4.83
CA ALA A 185 4.71 -10.87 6.17
C ALA A 185 5.64 -10.31 7.26
N LEU A 186 6.94 -10.61 7.19
CA LEU A 186 7.94 -10.04 8.10
C LEU A 186 7.98 -8.52 8.02
N PHE A 187 7.98 -7.97 6.80
CA PHE A 187 8.04 -6.53 6.57
C PHE A 187 6.82 -5.82 7.17
N ASN A 188 5.62 -6.31 6.89
CA ASN A 188 4.40 -5.72 7.39
C ASN A 188 4.28 -5.81 8.92
N LEU A 189 4.62 -6.95 9.52
CA LEU A 189 4.69 -7.08 10.99
C LEU A 189 5.81 -6.22 11.60
N GLY A 190 6.90 -5.99 10.89
CA GLY A 190 7.95 -5.05 11.28
C GLY A 190 7.42 -3.63 11.39
N LEU A 191 6.75 -3.14 10.35
CA LEU A 191 6.11 -1.81 10.36
C LEU A 191 5.05 -1.67 11.46
N LEU A 192 4.23 -2.70 11.68
CA LEU A 192 3.24 -2.70 12.76
C LEU A 192 3.91 -2.64 14.14
N SER A 193 5.05 -3.30 14.30
CA SER A 193 5.83 -3.22 15.54
C SER A 193 6.40 -1.83 15.79
N MET A 194 6.89 -1.15 14.75
CA MET A 194 7.32 0.25 14.85
C MET A 194 6.18 1.17 15.26
N ARG A 195 5.00 1.02 14.64
CA ARG A 195 3.78 1.78 15.00
C ARG A 195 3.35 1.60 16.46
N SER A 196 3.69 0.46 17.04
CA SER A 196 3.40 0.13 18.45
C SER A 196 4.61 0.37 19.36
N ASN A 197 5.63 1.11 18.91
CA ASN A 197 6.88 1.38 19.62
C ASN A 197 7.64 0.12 20.06
N GLN A 198 7.38 -1.03 19.42
CA GLN A 198 8.06 -2.30 19.70
C GLN A 198 9.29 -2.43 18.78
N TYR A 199 10.19 -1.46 18.84
CA TYR A 199 11.34 -1.34 17.92
C TYR A 199 12.28 -2.53 17.93
N ALA A 200 12.45 -3.22 19.08
CA ALA A 200 13.26 -4.45 19.15
C ALA A 200 12.66 -5.57 18.27
N LYS A 201 11.34 -5.76 18.32
CA LYS A 201 10.67 -6.75 17.45
C LYS A 201 10.67 -6.33 15.99
N ALA A 202 10.63 -5.03 15.71
CA ALA A 202 10.74 -4.52 14.35
C ALA A 202 12.14 -4.82 13.78
N ALA A 203 13.18 -4.51 14.54
CA ALA A 203 14.56 -4.79 14.16
C ALA A 203 14.79 -6.28 13.87
N GLU A 204 14.35 -7.18 14.76
CA GLU A 204 14.45 -8.63 14.56
C GLU A 204 13.84 -9.09 13.22
N ARG A 205 12.70 -8.55 12.85
CA ARG A 205 12.01 -8.90 11.58
C ARG A 205 12.76 -8.39 10.36
N PHE A 206 13.22 -7.13 10.40
CA PHE A 206 14.01 -6.57 9.31
C PHE A 206 15.37 -7.25 9.17
N GLU A 207 16.03 -7.61 10.28
CA GLU A 207 17.25 -8.43 10.25
C GLU A 207 17.00 -9.79 9.59
N ARG A 208 15.82 -10.38 9.86
CA ARG A 208 15.45 -11.66 9.27
C ARG A 208 15.30 -11.55 7.76
N ILE A 209 14.66 -10.49 7.25
CA ILE A 209 14.59 -10.20 5.81
C ILE A 209 16.01 -10.08 5.23
N LEU A 210 16.89 -9.33 5.90
CA LEU A 210 18.25 -9.06 5.41
C LEU A 210 19.18 -10.28 5.42
N ARG A 211 18.85 -11.34 6.14
CA ARG A 211 19.58 -12.61 6.03
C ARG A 211 19.40 -13.27 4.66
N SER A 212 18.21 -13.23 4.10
CA SER A 212 17.89 -13.79 2.79
C SER A 212 18.06 -12.77 1.66
N HIS A 213 17.84 -11.48 1.94
CA HIS A 213 17.87 -10.38 0.97
C HIS A 213 18.76 -9.23 1.48
N PRO A 214 20.10 -9.39 1.49
CA PRO A 214 21.01 -8.42 2.11
C PRO A 214 20.93 -7.02 1.53
N ASN A 215 20.58 -6.89 0.25
CA ASN A 215 20.47 -5.61 -0.48
C ASN A 215 19.05 -5.03 -0.49
N ASN A 216 18.14 -5.52 0.35
CA ASN A 216 16.81 -4.92 0.49
C ASN A 216 16.91 -3.56 1.18
N ALA A 217 17.00 -2.48 0.39
CA ALA A 217 17.17 -1.12 0.87
C ALA A 217 16.04 -0.68 1.82
N ARG A 218 14.80 -1.14 1.57
CA ARG A 218 13.66 -0.85 2.45
C ARG A 218 13.83 -1.46 3.82
N ALA A 219 14.22 -2.75 3.89
CA ALA A 219 14.47 -3.42 5.16
C ALA A 219 15.65 -2.78 5.91
N GLN A 220 16.74 -2.42 5.21
CA GLN A 220 17.86 -1.69 5.79
C GLN A 220 17.45 -0.34 6.38
N PHE A 221 16.61 0.41 5.66
CA PHE A 221 16.12 1.71 6.11
C PHE A 221 15.32 1.59 7.41
N TYR A 222 14.32 0.69 7.45
CA TYR A 222 13.50 0.52 8.65
C TYR A 222 14.26 -0.16 9.81
N LEU A 223 15.25 -0.97 9.51
CA LEU A 223 16.17 -1.48 10.52
C LEU A 223 17.01 -0.35 11.14
N GLY A 224 17.54 0.54 10.29
CA GLY A 224 18.27 1.72 10.75
C GLY A 224 17.43 2.61 11.66
N ILE A 225 16.17 2.89 11.28
CA ILE A 225 15.24 3.64 12.13
C ILE A 225 14.98 2.87 13.46
N SER A 226 14.73 1.57 13.38
CA SER A 226 14.45 0.76 14.57
C SER A 226 15.61 0.80 15.57
N TYR A 227 16.86 0.74 15.09
CA TYR A 227 18.04 0.89 15.93
C TYR A 227 18.20 2.31 16.48
N ALA A 228 17.87 3.34 15.71
CA ALA A 228 17.89 4.72 16.19
C ALA A 228 16.96 4.91 17.39
N GLU A 229 15.74 4.40 17.29
CA GLU A 229 14.72 4.47 18.36
C GLU A 229 15.10 3.61 19.59
N LEU A 230 15.93 2.58 19.41
CA LEU A 230 16.52 1.79 20.50
C LEU A 230 17.77 2.44 21.13
N GLY A 231 18.20 3.62 20.67
CA GLY A 231 19.42 4.29 21.11
C GLY A 231 20.71 3.65 20.59
N ARG A 232 20.64 2.68 19.69
CA ARG A 232 21.79 1.98 19.07
C ARG A 232 22.32 2.79 17.89
N LYS A 233 22.86 3.97 18.19
CA LYS A 233 23.23 4.98 17.18
C LYS A 233 24.21 4.50 16.12
N ASP A 234 25.21 3.70 16.49
CA ASP A 234 26.24 3.25 15.56
C ASP A 234 25.69 2.24 14.54
N GLU A 235 24.85 1.32 15.00
CA GLU A 235 24.18 0.36 14.11
C GLU A 235 23.17 1.07 13.21
N ALA A 236 22.41 2.01 13.76
CA ALA A 236 21.50 2.85 12.97
C ALA A 236 22.25 3.57 11.85
N ARG A 237 23.37 4.23 12.17
CA ARG A 237 24.21 4.92 11.20
C ARG A 237 24.75 3.99 10.13
N LYS A 238 25.22 2.80 10.51
CA LYS A 238 25.72 1.79 9.57
C LYS A 238 24.67 1.41 8.54
N TRP A 239 23.45 1.09 8.97
CA TRP A 239 22.38 0.65 8.07
C TRP A 239 21.87 1.78 7.19
N LEU A 240 21.67 2.98 7.73
CA LEU A 240 21.24 4.15 6.96
C LEU A 240 22.29 4.55 5.91
N GLN A 241 23.58 4.48 6.21
CA GLN A 241 24.64 4.70 5.23
C GLN A 241 24.67 3.62 4.13
N SER A 242 24.30 2.37 4.46
CA SER A 242 24.17 1.31 3.48
C SER A 242 23.05 1.61 2.48
N VAL A 243 21.89 2.11 2.95
CA VAL A 243 20.78 2.54 2.08
C VAL A 243 21.25 3.59 1.06
N LYS A 244 22.04 4.57 1.51
CA LYS A 244 22.58 5.62 0.60
C LYS A 244 23.45 5.07 -0.54
N LYS A 245 24.06 3.90 -0.36
CA LYS A 245 24.86 3.25 -1.40
C LYS A 245 24.00 2.45 -2.38
N LEU A 246 22.82 1.98 -1.95
CA LEU A 246 21.93 1.15 -2.74
C LEU A 246 20.90 1.95 -3.52
N GLU A 247 20.45 3.06 -2.96
CA GLU A 247 19.38 3.87 -3.51
C GLU A 247 19.92 5.21 -4.03
N THR A 248 19.51 5.57 -5.24
CA THR A 248 19.90 6.82 -5.89
C THR A 248 18.76 7.84 -5.96
N ASP A 249 17.54 7.47 -5.56
CA ASP A 249 16.39 8.37 -5.54
C ASP A 249 16.64 9.53 -4.56
N PRO A 250 16.59 10.79 -5.04
CA PRO A 250 16.85 11.96 -4.19
C PRO A 250 15.92 12.07 -2.98
N THR A 251 14.67 11.59 -3.10
CA THR A 251 13.70 11.62 -1.99
C THR A 251 14.12 10.66 -0.89
N VAL A 252 14.57 9.47 -1.27
CA VAL A 252 15.09 8.47 -0.31
C VAL A 252 16.36 8.98 0.34
N GLN A 253 17.28 9.55 -0.44
CA GLN A 253 18.53 10.13 0.05
C GLN A 253 18.27 11.23 1.10
N ALA A 254 17.36 12.17 0.79
CA ALA A 254 16.98 13.23 1.72
C ALA A 254 16.37 12.69 3.01
N GLY A 255 15.51 11.66 2.92
CA GLY A 255 14.94 11.01 4.11
C GLY A 255 16.01 10.34 4.97
N VAL A 256 16.98 9.65 4.35
CA VAL A 256 18.10 9.03 5.09
C VAL A 256 18.97 10.11 5.76
N ASP A 257 19.28 11.22 5.06
CA ASP A 257 20.10 12.30 5.62
C ASP A 257 19.43 12.97 6.83
N GLU A 258 18.12 13.12 6.81
CA GLU A 258 17.36 13.62 7.98
C GLU A 258 17.55 12.72 9.21
N TYR A 259 17.45 11.39 9.03
CA TYR A 259 17.69 10.45 10.14
C TYR A 259 19.15 10.44 10.59
N LEU A 260 20.10 10.48 9.70
CA LEU A 260 21.54 10.53 10.05
C LEU A 260 21.87 11.78 10.86
N LYS A 261 21.29 12.94 10.50
CA LYS A 261 21.45 14.18 11.26
C LYS A 261 20.89 14.11 12.67
N LYS A 262 19.78 13.38 12.88
CA LYS A 262 19.21 13.17 14.23
C LYS A 262 20.08 12.27 15.13
N LEU A 263 21.03 11.53 14.54
CA LEU A 263 21.95 10.64 15.26
C LEU A 263 23.25 11.34 15.70
N GLU A 264 23.50 12.58 15.23
CA GLU A 264 24.62 13.39 15.70
C GLU A 264 24.40 13.86 17.13
#